data_86caacc3738f6c0fd0b9912cbeb0eda5
#
_entry.id   86caacc3738f6c0fd0b9912cbeb0eda5
#
_cell.length_a   1.000
_cell.length_b   1.000
_cell.length_c   1.000
_cell.angle_alpha   90.00
_cell.angle_beta   90.00
_cell.angle_gamma   90.00
#
_symmetry.space_group_name_H-M   'P 1'
#
loop_
_entity.id
_entity.type
_entity.pdbx_description
1 polymer ?
#
loop_
_entity_poly.entity_id
_entity_poly.type
_entity_poly.pdbx_seq_one_letter_code
_entity_poly.pdbx_strand_id
1 'polypeptide(L)'
;MQTTHHTVNGIDTNALRGLAAAITADAREGIARFEVSTAWKGGAKSETRVDTWEIGGRRRPRGFTISTDEPPELCGEGVAPNPQEVLMAGLDACMMVGYVAGCEL
;
A
#
# COMPACT_ATOMS: atom_id res chain seq x y z
N MET A 1 30.39 15.08 -1.82
CA MET A 1 29.30 15.96 -1.40
C MET A 1 28.29 15.17 -0.58
N GLN A 2 28.08 15.60 0.62
CA GLN A 2 27.11 14.92 1.50
C GLN A 2 25.70 15.33 1.12
N THR A 3 24.86 14.33 0.83
CA THR A 3 23.45 14.57 0.64
C THR A 3 22.80 14.63 2.03
N THR A 4 22.25 15.77 2.39
CA THR A 4 21.52 15.91 3.63
C THR A 4 20.09 15.44 3.41
N HIS A 5 19.71 14.34 4.05
CA HIS A 5 18.34 13.87 4.04
C HIS A 5 17.57 14.52 5.17
N HIS A 6 16.53 15.25 4.79
CA HIS A 6 15.57 15.78 5.75
C HIS A 6 14.47 14.73 5.97
N THR A 7 14.57 14.00 7.08
CA THR A 7 13.54 13.06 7.45
C THR A 7 12.73 13.58 8.61
N VAL A 8 11.43 13.48 8.51
CA VAL A 8 10.52 13.78 9.62
C VAL A 8 9.63 12.56 9.81
N ASN A 9 9.63 12.01 11.00
CA ASN A 9 8.94 10.77 11.32
C ASN A 9 9.33 9.62 10.36
N GLY A 10 10.60 9.60 9.93
CA GLY A 10 11.09 8.60 8.97
C GLY A 10 10.75 8.87 7.51
N ILE A 11 10.09 9.98 7.20
CA ILE A 11 9.75 10.37 5.83
C ILE A 11 10.83 11.34 5.30
N ASP A 12 11.36 11.04 4.11
CA ASP A 12 12.23 11.97 3.40
C ASP A 12 11.39 13.05 2.74
N THR A 13 11.29 14.20 3.39
CA THR A 13 10.45 15.30 2.92
C THR A 13 10.99 15.93 1.64
N ASN A 14 12.29 15.90 1.41
CA ASN A 14 12.87 16.40 0.16
C ASN A 14 12.50 15.51 -1.02
N ALA A 15 12.52 14.20 -0.84
CA ALA A 15 12.08 13.26 -1.87
C ALA A 15 10.60 13.46 -2.20
N LEU A 16 9.77 13.67 -1.19
CA LEU A 16 8.34 13.90 -1.36
C LEU A 16 8.06 15.20 -2.11
N ARG A 17 8.77 16.26 -1.75
CA ARG A 17 8.69 17.55 -2.48
C ARG A 17 9.18 17.43 -3.91
N GLY A 18 10.23 16.63 -4.15
CA GLY A 18 10.73 16.34 -5.49
C GLY A 18 9.69 15.65 -6.35
N LEU A 19 8.95 14.70 -5.79
CA LEU A 19 7.84 14.05 -6.49
C LEU A 19 6.74 15.06 -6.80
N ALA A 20 6.38 15.91 -5.85
CA ALA A 20 5.35 16.94 -6.05
C ALA A 20 5.76 17.91 -7.17
N ALA A 21 7.04 18.29 -7.22
CA ALA A 21 7.56 19.14 -8.28
C ALA A 21 7.51 18.45 -9.65
N ALA A 22 7.85 17.15 -9.71
CA ALA A 22 7.78 16.36 -10.92
C ALA A 22 6.33 16.26 -11.44
N ILE A 23 5.37 16.05 -10.55
CA ILE A 23 3.94 16.00 -10.89
C ILE A 23 3.45 17.35 -11.41
N THR A 24 3.89 18.44 -10.79
CA THR A 24 3.55 19.79 -11.23
C THR A 24 4.07 20.07 -12.65
N ALA A 25 5.26 19.57 -12.97
CA ALA A 25 5.85 19.72 -14.29
C ALA A 25 5.20 18.81 -15.34
N ASP A 26 4.82 17.61 -14.94
CA ASP A 26 4.18 16.61 -15.81
C ASP A 26 3.21 15.75 -14.97
N ALA A 27 1.92 15.95 -15.18
CA ALA A 27 0.87 15.26 -14.42
C ALA A 27 0.96 13.73 -14.54
N ARG A 28 1.56 13.20 -15.62
CA ARG A 28 1.73 11.75 -15.78
C ARG A 28 2.63 11.13 -14.72
N GLU A 29 3.52 11.92 -14.12
CA GLU A 29 4.38 11.47 -13.03
C GLU A 29 3.59 11.14 -11.76
N GLY A 30 2.35 11.62 -11.65
CA GLY A 30 1.47 11.37 -10.52
C GLY A 30 0.49 10.22 -10.74
N ILE A 31 0.53 9.57 -11.90
CA ILE A 31 -0.37 8.44 -12.15
C ILE A 31 0.20 7.20 -11.45
N ALA A 32 -0.57 6.67 -10.50
CA ALA A 32 -0.22 5.48 -9.77
C ALA A 32 -1.22 4.37 -10.08
N ARG A 33 -0.71 3.14 -10.25
CA ARG A 33 -1.53 1.96 -10.46
C ARG A 33 -1.11 0.89 -9.47
N PHE A 34 -2.08 0.36 -8.76
CA PHE A 34 -1.90 -0.74 -7.82
C PHE A 34 -2.86 -1.85 -8.20
N GLU A 35 -2.34 -3.07 -8.30
CA GLU A 35 -3.14 -4.22 -8.71
C GLU A 35 -2.95 -5.35 -7.73
N VAL A 36 -4.03 -6.04 -7.47
CA VAL A 36 -4.01 -7.28 -6.70
C VAL A 36 -4.79 -8.34 -7.47
N SER A 37 -4.43 -9.60 -7.26
CA SER A 37 -5.19 -10.72 -7.79
C SER A 37 -5.48 -11.70 -6.66
N THR A 38 -6.72 -12.14 -6.57
CA THR A 38 -7.19 -12.99 -5.48
C THR A 38 -7.61 -14.34 -6.03
N ALA A 39 -7.13 -15.42 -5.39
CA ALA A 39 -7.50 -16.78 -5.70
C ALA A 39 -8.23 -17.39 -4.51
N TRP A 40 -9.29 -18.13 -4.81
CA TRP A 40 -10.01 -18.92 -3.82
C TRP A 40 -9.15 -20.14 -3.42
N LYS A 41 -9.05 -20.39 -2.12
CA LYS A 41 -8.22 -21.47 -1.57
C LYS A 41 -9.03 -22.52 -0.81
N GLY A 42 -10.31 -22.59 -1.06
CA GLY A 42 -11.21 -23.54 -0.41
C GLY A 42 -11.94 -22.94 0.78
N GLY A 43 -13.21 -23.31 0.97
CA GLY A 43 -14.03 -22.78 2.06
C GLY A 43 -14.11 -21.27 2.01
N ALA A 44 -13.82 -20.63 3.13
CA ALA A 44 -13.81 -19.18 3.24
C ALA A 44 -12.42 -18.56 3.01
N LYS A 45 -11.45 -19.35 2.59
CA LYS A 45 -10.06 -18.90 2.45
C LYS A 45 -9.79 -18.29 1.09
N SER A 46 -9.04 -17.20 1.08
CA SER A 46 -8.54 -16.55 -0.13
C SER A 46 -7.08 -16.16 0.05
N GLU A 47 -6.38 -16.10 -1.08
CA GLU A 47 -5.01 -15.62 -1.12
C GLU A 47 -4.93 -14.52 -2.16
N THR A 48 -4.49 -13.35 -1.74
CA THR A 48 -4.34 -12.19 -2.62
C THR A 48 -2.86 -11.93 -2.85
N ARG A 49 -2.50 -11.77 -4.11
CA ARG A 49 -1.12 -11.47 -4.51
C ARG A 49 -0.99 -10.03 -4.92
N VAL A 50 0.10 -9.40 -4.48
CA VAL A 50 0.50 -8.05 -4.87
C VAL A 50 1.80 -8.19 -5.66
N ASP A 51 1.70 -8.26 -6.99
CA ASP A 51 2.84 -8.59 -7.85
C ASP A 51 3.60 -7.38 -8.35
N THR A 52 2.91 -6.29 -8.68
CA THR A 52 3.53 -5.10 -9.25
C THR A 52 2.83 -3.81 -8.79
N TRP A 53 3.56 -2.72 -8.90
CA TRP A 53 2.98 -1.38 -8.81
C TRP A 53 3.64 -0.48 -9.86
N GLU A 54 2.95 0.59 -10.23
CA GLU A 54 3.42 1.53 -11.24
C GLU A 54 3.15 2.96 -10.77
N ILE A 55 4.17 3.79 -10.81
CA ILE A 55 4.05 5.23 -10.53
C ILE A 55 4.85 5.97 -11.58
N GLY A 56 4.21 6.95 -12.23
CA GLY A 56 4.85 7.76 -13.24
C GLY A 56 5.34 6.97 -14.46
N GLY A 57 4.63 5.90 -14.81
CA GLY A 57 5.01 5.02 -15.91
C GLY A 57 6.12 4.02 -15.59
N ARG A 58 6.65 4.06 -14.39
CA ARG A 58 7.70 3.14 -13.96
C ARG A 58 7.11 1.98 -13.19
N ARG A 59 7.30 0.79 -13.73
CA ARG A 59 6.76 -0.45 -13.17
C ARG A 59 7.80 -1.13 -12.28
N ARG A 60 7.37 -1.53 -11.09
CA ARG A 60 8.23 -2.20 -10.12
C ARG A 60 7.62 -3.53 -9.69
N PRO A 61 8.41 -4.63 -9.66
CA PRO A 61 7.92 -5.90 -9.14
C PRO A 61 7.79 -5.85 -7.63
N ARG A 62 6.78 -6.56 -7.13
CA ARG A 62 6.58 -6.78 -5.70
C ARG A 62 6.18 -8.23 -5.50
N GLY A 63 6.40 -8.76 -4.30
CA GLY A 63 6.11 -10.16 -4.02
C GLY A 63 5.45 -10.31 -2.66
N PHE A 64 4.25 -9.73 -2.50
CA PHE A 64 3.51 -9.85 -1.24
C PHE A 64 2.29 -10.73 -1.43
N THR A 65 1.94 -11.45 -0.38
CA THR A 65 0.76 -12.29 -0.32
C THR A 65 -0.03 -11.92 0.92
N ILE A 66 -1.35 -11.76 0.75
CA ILE A 66 -2.27 -11.48 1.84
C ILE A 66 -3.25 -12.65 1.89
N SER A 67 -3.25 -13.39 3.00
CA SER A 67 -4.17 -14.49 3.22
C SER A 67 -5.37 -14.01 4.05
N THR A 68 -6.57 -14.44 3.68
CA THR A 68 -7.78 -14.14 4.44
C THR A 68 -8.58 -15.42 4.68
N ASP A 69 -9.32 -15.41 5.77
CA ASP A 69 -10.23 -16.48 6.16
C ASP A 69 -11.36 -15.84 6.94
N GLU A 70 -12.33 -16.64 7.37
CA GLU A 70 -13.39 -16.18 8.26
C GLU A 70 -13.30 -16.94 9.57
N PRO A 71 -13.87 -16.42 10.67
CA PRO A 71 -13.94 -17.18 11.91
C PRO A 71 -14.91 -18.36 11.77
N PRO A 72 -14.84 -19.33 12.68
CA PRO A 72 -15.73 -20.51 12.64
C PRO A 72 -17.22 -20.15 12.59
N GLU A 73 -17.62 -19.07 13.22
CA GLU A 73 -19.01 -18.59 13.22
C GLU A 73 -19.50 -18.22 11.81
N LEU A 74 -18.57 -17.91 10.92
CA LEU A 74 -18.86 -17.60 9.51
C LEU A 74 -18.31 -18.67 8.56
N CYS A 75 -18.25 -19.90 9.06
CA CYS A 75 -17.82 -21.08 8.28
C CYS A 75 -16.36 -21.10 7.85
N GLY A 76 -15.52 -20.32 8.52
CA GLY A 76 -14.07 -20.34 8.32
C GLY A 76 -13.37 -21.21 9.35
N GLU A 77 -12.05 -21.22 9.29
CA GLU A 77 -11.20 -21.91 10.24
C GLU A 77 -10.47 -20.97 11.19
N GLY A 78 -10.60 -19.67 11.01
CA GLY A 78 -9.97 -18.67 11.84
C GLY A 78 -8.46 -18.64 11.77
N VAL A 79 -7.87 -19.02 10.62
CA VAL A 79 -6.41 -19.14 10.47
C VAL A 79 -5.77 -17.90 9.88
N ALA A 80 -6.56 -16.89 9.51
CA ALA A 80 -6.09 -15.64 8.95
C ALA A 80 -7.09 -14.53 9.27
N PRO A 81 -6.70 -13.26 9.14
CA PRO A 81 -7.65 -12.15 9.27
C PRO A 81 -8.80 -12.28 8.28
N ASN A 82 -9.97 -11.79 8.66
CA ASN A 82 -11.09 -11.80 7.76
C ASN A 82 -11.05 -10.60 6.79
N PRO A 83 -11.85 -10.61 5.71
CA PRO A 83 -11.84 -9.54 4.72
C PRO A 83 -12.14 -8.16 5.31
N GLN A 84 -13.04 -8.07 6.28
CA GLN A 84 -13.38 -6.81 6.93
C GLN A 84 -12.19 -6.25 7.72
N GLU A 85 -11.47 -7.12 8.42
CA GLU A 85 -10.28 -6.73 9.17
C GLU A 85 -9.18 -6.23 8.23
N VAL A 86 -8.98 -6.90 7.09
CA VAL A 86 -8.01 -6.48 6.08
C VAL A 86 -8.39 -5.12 5.48
N LEU A 87 -9.65 -4.92 5.19
CA LEU A 87 -10.14 -3.64 4.67
C LEU A 87 -9.92 -2.52 5.68
N MET A 88 -10.26 -2.74 6.94
CA MET A 88 -10.05 -1.75 8.01
C MET A 88 -8.56 -1.48 8.22
N ALA A 89 -7.73 -2.52 8.21
CA ALA A 89 -6.28 -2.36 8.35
C ALA A 89 -5.70 -1.50 7.23
N GLY A 90 -6.17 -1.71 6.00
CA GLY A 90 -5.74 -0.91 4.86
C GLY A 90 -6.14 0.55 5.00
N LEU A 91 -7.37 0.80 5.42
CA LEU A 91 -7.88 2.15 5.65
C LEU A 91 -7.10 2.84 6.76
N ASP A 92 -6.90 2.16 7.90
CA ASP A 92 -6.17 2.70 9.04
C ASP A 92 -4.72 3.04 8.67
N ALA A 93 -4.06 2.14 7.94
CA ALA A 93 -2.69 2.36 7.48
C ALA A 93 -2.61 3.56 6.52
N CYS A 94 -3.58 3.69 5.63
CA CYS A 94 -3.65 4.83 4.70
C CYS A 94 -3.81 6.15 5.46
N MET A 95 -4.68 6.19 6.45
CA MET A 95 -4.86 7.37 7.30
C MET A 95 -3.60 7.69 8.09
N MET A 96 -2.94 6.67 8.62
CA MET A 96 -1.68 6.84 9.37
C MET A 96 -0.61 7.50 8.50
N VAL A 97 -0.41 7.00 7.28
CA VAL A 97 0.54 7.59 6.33
C VAL A 97 0.17 9.04 6.02
N GLY A 98 -1.11 9.32 5.84
CA GLY A 98 -1.61 10.68 5.61
C GLY A 98 -1.27 11.63 6.75
N TYR A 99 -1.47 11.21 7.98
CA TYR A 99 -1.12 12.03 9.16
C TYR A 99 0.40 12.22 9.26
N VAL A 100 1.16 11.15 9.11
CA VAL A 100 2.62 11.19 9.27
C VAL A 100 3.28 12.07 8.20
N ALA A 101 2.87 11.93 6.95
CA ALA A 101 3.43 12.72 5.84
C ALA A 101 2.81 14.12 5.76
N GLY A 102 1.50 14.22 6.00
CA GLY A 102 0.77 15.47 5.84
C GLY A 102 1.10 16.54 6.87
N CYS A 103 1.50 16.15 8.07
CA CYS A 103 1.89 17.10 9.13
C CYS A 103 3.18 17.86 8.80
N GLU A 104 3.94 17.40 7.81
CA GLU A 104 5.27 17.93 7.49
C GLU A 104 5.33 18.67 6.15
N LEU A 105 4.25 18.64 5.41
CA LEU A 105 4.10 19.40 4.17
C LEU A 105 3.30 20.70 4.42
#